data_7ee7bac10dd7d2592d23dcc6c2e46683
#
_entry.id   7ee7bac10dd7d2592d23dcc6c2e46683
#
_cell.length_a   1.000
_cell.length_b   1.000
_cell.length_c   1.000
_cell.angle_alpha   90.00
_cell.angle_beta   90.00
_cell.angle_gamma   90.00
#
_symmetry.space_group_name_H-M   'P 1'
#
loop_
_entity.id
_entity.type
_entity.pdbx_description
1 polymer ?
#
loop_
_entity_poly.entity_id
_entity_poly.type
_entity_poly.pdbx_seq_one_letter_code
_entity_poly.pdbx_strand_id
1 'polypeptide(L)'
;MGGLTLHPMKEIRVIVSGEHRAFVTELLDKVHASGYTVIGNISGKGHHGLHEAHFMFSEQESQVMIMAVVPADKVEPILAGLRPLFERYSGVMFVSDVAVSRQEYFGKQTAGS
;
A
#
# COMPACT_ATOMS: atom_id res chain seq x y z
N MET A 1 8.37 6.84 33.14
CA MET A 1 8.14 7.23 32.52
C MET A 1 7.36 6.74 31.75
N GLY A 2 6.76 6.28 31.79
CA GLY A 2 5.80 5.71 31.18
C GLY A 2 5.72 6.17 29.92
N GLY A 3 6.21 6.49 29.40
CA GLY A 3 5.99 7.10 28.38
C GLY A 3 5.78 6.52 27.12
N LEU A 4 6.64 5.73 26.67
CA LEU A 4 6.54 5.28 25.29
C LEU A 4 5.86 3.93 25.22
N THR A 5 4.81 3.88 24.47
CA THR A 5 4.08 2.66 24.22
C THR A 5 4.01 2.46 22.74
N LEU A 6 4.18 1.22 22.31
CA LEU A 6 4.02 0.87 20.92
C LEU A 6 2.67 0.21 20.73
N HIS A 7 2.04 0.52 19.61
CA HIS A 7 0.71 0.04 19.32
C HIS A 7 0.73 -0.78 18.05
N PRO A 8 0.14 -1.97 18.04
CA PRO A 8 0.18 -2.83 16.85
C PRO A 8 -0.69 -2.27 15.74
N MET A 9 -0.17 -2.31 14.55
CA MET A 9 -0.85 -1.87 13.37
C MET A 9 -0.39 -2.74 12.21
N LYS A 10 -0.93 -2.50 11.05
CA LYS A 10 -0.50 -3.18 9.83
C LYS A 10 0.08 -2.17 8.88
N GLU A 11 1.20 -2.54 8.31
CA GLU A 11 1.78 -1.74 7.25
C GLU A 11 1.49 -2.40 5.93
N ILE A 12 0.94 -1.63 4.98
CA ILE A 12 0.75 -2.14 3.65
C ILE A 12 1.67 -1.39 2.72
N ARG A 13 2.17 -2.11 1.71
CA ARG A 13 2.98 -1.52 0.66
C ARG A 13 2.44 -2.04 -0.65
N VAL A 14 2.07 -1.13 -1.51
CA VAL A 14 1.49 -1.47 -2.80
C VAL A 14 2.44 -0.97 -3.88
N ILE A 15 2.88 -1.88 -4.74
CA ILE A 15 3.76 -1.51 -5.83
C ILE A 15 2.99 -1.69 -7.11
N VAL A 16 2.87 -0.61 -7.87
CA VAL A 16 2.12 -0.60 -9.12
C VAL A 16 2.83 0.33 -10.09
N SER A 17 2.42 0.25 -11.35
CA SER A 17 2.87 1.22 -12.33
C SER A 17 2.40 2.60 -11.92
N GLY A 18 3.18 3.61 -12.25
CA GLY A 18 2.83 4.97 -11.89
C GLY A 18 1.49 5.42 -12.42
N GLU A 19 1.07 4.86 -13.55
CA GLU A 19 -0.22 5.25 -14.09
C GLU A 19 -1.38 4.82 -13.20
N HIS A 20 -1.15 3.90 -12.28
CA HIS A 20 -2.21 3.44 -11.39
C HIS A 20 -2.10 4.05 -10.00
N ARG A 21 -1.23 5.02 -9.84
CA ARG A 21 -1.03 5.64 -8.54
C ARG A 21 -2.31 6.23 -7.99
N ALA A 22 -3.04 6.96 -8.83
CA ALA A 22 -4.24 7.63 -8.37
C ALA A 22 -5.30 6.62 -7.93
N PHE A 23 -5.38 5.49 -8.63
CA PHE A 23 -6.32 4.46 -8.24
C PHE A 23 -6.09 4.02 -6.80
N VAL A 24 -4.81 3.81 -6.46
CA VAL A 24 -4.47 3.32 -5.13
C VAL A 24 -4.69 4.40 -4.07
N THR A 25 -4.25 5.62 -4.35
CA THR A 25 -4.40 6.67 -3.33
C THR A 25 -5.87 7.03 -3.12
N GLU A 26 -6.66 6.98 -4.17
CA GLU A 26 -8.09 7.24 -3.99
C GLU A 26 -8.76 6.13 -3.19
N LEU A 27 -8.32 4.91 -3.38
CA LEU A 27 -8.84 3.81 -2.57
C LEU A 27 -8.48 4.01 -1.11
N LEU A 28 -7.24 4.40 -0.83
CA LEU A 28 -6.84 4.64 0.55
C LEU A 28 -7.66 5.76 1.17
N ASP A 29 -7.95 6.80 0.41
CA ASP A 29 -8.81 7.86 0.91
C ASP A 29 -10.21 7.35 1.17
N LYS A 30 -10.71 6.51 0.29
CA LYS A 30 -12.06 6.01 0.42
C LYS A 30 -12.23 5.15 1.66
N VAL A 31 -11.22 4.38 2.01
CA VAL A 31 -11.31 3.56 3.22
C VAL A 31 -10.82 4.32 4.44
N HIS A 32 -10.55 5.61 4.28
CA HIS A 32 -10.18 6.49 5.40
C HIS A 32 -8.88 6.10 6.05
N ALA A 33 -7.90 5.67 5.25
CA ALA A 33 -6.55 5.55 5.77
C ALA A 33 -6.07 6.94 6.12
N SER A 34 -5.45 7.08 7.28
CA SER A 34 -5.14 8.40 7.80
C SER A 34 -4.01 9.07 7.04
N GLY A 35 -3.21 8.31 6.29
CA GLY A 35 -2.17 8.92 5.50
C GLY A 35 -1.45 7.86 4.72
N TYR A 36 -0.62 8.31 3.79
CA TYR A 36 0.19 7.38 3.02
C TYR A 36 1.40 8.12 2.50
N THR A 37 2.40 7.35 2.11
CA THR A 37 3.64 7.86 1.55
C THR A 37 3.81 7.25 0.18
N VAL A 38 4.16 8.06 -0.79
CA VAL A 38 4.39 7.57 -2.16
C VAL A 38 5.87 7.73 -2.47
N ILE A 39 6.48 6.63 -2.89
CA ILE A 39 7.86 6.62 -3.32
C ILE A 39 7.85 6.29 -4.80
N GLY A 40 8.35 7.20 -5.60
CA GLY A 40 8.31 7.03 -7.04
C GLY A 40 9.62 6.52 -7.60
N ASN A 41 9.60 6.22 -8.88
CA ASN A 41 10.78 5.83 -9.63
C ASN A 41 11.51 4.65 -9.04
N ILE A 42 10.76 3.67 -8.58
CA ILE A 42 11.41 2.46 -8.09
C ILE A 42 11.54 1.50 -9.25
N SER A 43 12.54 0.65 -9.17
CA SER A 43 12.74 -0.36 -10.17
C SER A 43 13.08 -1.65 -9.47
N GLY A 44 12.88 -2.74 -10.18
CA GLY A 44 13.17 -4.02 -9.61
C GLY A 44 12.83 -5.08 -10.60
N LYS A 45 13.09 -6.31 -10.21
CA LYS A 45 12.80 -7.44 -11.04
C LYS A 45 11.53 -8.09 -10.51
N GLY A 46 10.54 -8.16 -11.37
CA GLY A 46 9.27 -8.71 -10.94
C GLY A 46 9.02 -10.05 -11.56
N HIS A 47 7.81 -10.53 -11.40
CA HIS A 47 7.42 -11.85 -11.89
C HIS A 47 6.65 -11.70 -13.17
N HIS A 48 7.23 -10.99 -14.10
CA HIS A 48 6.53 -10.73 -15.34
C HIS A 48 6.82 -11.76 -16.41
N GLY A 49 7.91 -12.45 -16.26
CA GLY A 49 8.25 -13.50 -17.18
C GLY A 49 8.34 -13.03 -18.60
N LEU A 50 7.59 -13.67 -19.44
CA LEU A 50 7.67 -13.36 -20.86
C LEU A 50 7.17 -12.01 -21.21
N HIS A 51 6.51 -11.36 -20.29
CA HIS A 51 6.00 -10.03 -20.57
C HIS A 51 7.05 -8.97 -20.40
N GLU A 52 8.24 -9.36 -20.06
CA GLU A 52 9.26 -8.36 -19.85
C GLU A 52 9.53 -7.52 -21.07
N ALA A 53 9.33 -8.11 -22.24
CA ALA A 53 9.54 -7.34 -23.43
C ALA A 53 8.62 -6.14 -23.49
N HIS A 54 7.47 -6.29 -22.93
CA HIS A 54 6.53 -5.17 -22.90
C HIS A 54 7.00 -4.10 -21.96
N PHE A 55 7.73 -4.49 -20.95
CA PHE A 55 8.17 -3.52 -19.99
C PHE A 55 9.27 -2.66 -20.51
N MET A 56 9.91 -3.09 -21.57
CA MET A 56 10.88 -2.21 -22.13
C MET A 56 10.26 -0.93 -22.61
N PHE A 57 9.00 -1.02 -22.96
CA PHE A 57 8.32 0.20 -23.36
C PHE A 57 7.79 0.96 -22.18
N SER A 58 7.43 0.25 -21.16
CA SER A 58 6.87 0.94 -20.01
C SER A 58 7.91 1.29 -19.01
N GLU A 59 9.16 1.10 -19.32
CA GLU A 59 10.17 1.61 -18.43
C GLU A 59 10.03 3.05 -18.19
N GLN A 60 9.43 3.72 -19.14
CA GLN A 60 9.21 5.12 -18.94
C GLN A 60 8.14 5.37 -17.95
N GLU A 61 7.34 4.36 -17.68
CA GLU A 61 6.35 4.48 -16.65
C GLU A 61 6.93 3.86 -15.43
N SER A 62 7.64 4.63 -14.69
CA SER A 62 8.27 4.06 -13.50
C SER A 62 7.22 3.53 -12.57
N GLN A 63 7.64 2.60 -11.76
CA GLN A 63 6.78 2.05 -10.74
C GLN A 63 6.79 2.93 -9.51
N VAL A 64 5.74 2.85 -8.73
CA VAL A 64 5.65 3.58 -7.48
C VAL A 64 5.32 2.59 -6.37
N MET A 65 5.75 2.92 -5.18
CA MET A 65 5.38 2.19 -3.98
C MET A 65 4.59 3.12 -3.09
N ILE A 66 3.42 2.68 -2.68
CA ILE A 66 2.56 3.46 -1.82
C ILE A 66 2.48 2.72 -0.50
N MET A 67 2.88 3.39 0.56
CA MET A 67 2.93 2.81 1.89
C MET A 67 1.91 3.46 2.79
N ALA A 68 1.23 2.66 3.57
CA ALA A 68 0.30 3.17 4.56
C ALA A 68 0.30 2.26 5.77
N VAL A 69 0.09 2.84 6.93
CA VAL A 69 -0.05 2.08 8.16
C VAL A 69 -1.50 2.25 8.60
N VAL A 70 -2.16 1.13 8.81
CA VAL A 70 -3.61 1.14 9.05
C VAL A 70 -3.94 0.16 10.16
N PRO A 71 -5.10 0.33 10.78
CA PRO A 71 -5.59 -0.70 11.69
C PRO A 71 -5.85 -1.99 10.93
N ALA A 72 -5.80 -3.08 11.65
CA ALA A 72 -5.90 -4.39 11.02
C ALA A 72 -7.19 -4.56 10.22
N ASP A 73 -8.26 -3.94 10.66
CA ASP A 73 -9.54 -4.15 10.01
C ASP A 73 -9.65 -3.44 8.66
N LYS A 74 -8.66 -2.64 8.29
CA LYS A 74 -8.69 -1.99 6.98
C LYS A 74 -7.95 -2.77 5.92
N VAL A 75 -7.24 -3.82 6.30
CA VAL A 75 -6.44 -4.56 5.32
C VAL A 75 -7.32 -5.22 4.28
N GLU A 76 -8.38 -5.90 4.71
CA GLU A 76 -9.23 -6.59 3.77
C GLU A 76 -9.98 -5.65 2.84
N PRO A 77 -10.56 -4.56 3.32
CA PRO A 77 -11.19 -3.62 2.39
C PRO A 77 -10.21 -3.06 1.36
N ILE A 78 -8.98 -2.81 1.78
CA ILE A 78 -7.99 -2.31 0.84
C ILE A 78 -7.67 -3.37 -0.21
N LEU A 79 -7.44 -4.59 0.23
CA LEU A 79 -7.13 -5.65 -0.70
C LEU A 79 -8.30 -5.89 -1.66
N ALA A 80 -9.51 -5.87 -1.13
CA ALA A 80 -10.68 -6.04 -1.97
C ALA A 80 -10.80 -4.95 -3.03
N GLY A 81 -10.47 -3.72 -2.65
CA GLY A 81 -10.51 -2.63 -3.61
C GLY A 81 -9.41 -2.69 -4.64
N LEU A 82 -8.29 -3.32 -4.31
CA LEU A 82 -7.20 -3.46 -5.27
C LEU A 82 -7.38 -4.65 -6.21
N ARG A 83 -8.25 -5.58 -5.84
CA ARG A 83 -8.37 -6.81 -6.63
C ARG A 83 -8.67 -6.55 -8.10
N PRO A 84 -9.61 -5.66 -8.46
CA PRO A 84 -9.85 -5.43 -9.89
C PRO A 84 -8.61 -4.95 -10.62
N LEU A 85 -7.78 -4.17 -9.95
CA LEU A 85 -6.56 -3.68 -10.57
C LEU A 85 -5.59 -4.82 -10.78
N PHE A 86 -5.41 -5.64 -9.75
CA PHE A 86 -4.42 -6.72 -9.82
C PHE A 86 -4.83 -7.81 -10.78
N GLU A 87 -6.12 -7.94 -11.06
CA GLU A 87 -6.56 -8.93 -12.02
C GLU A 87 -6.24 -8.54 -13.45
N ARG A 88 -6.01 -7.27 -13.70
CA ARG A 88 -5.78 -6.80 -15.04
C ARG A 88 -4.35 -6.33 -15.27
N TYR A 89 -3.66 -5.94 -14.22
CA TYR A 89 -2.35 -5.33 -14.35
C TYR A 89 -1.41 -5.91 -13.34
N SER A 90 -0.11 -5.73 -13.58
CA SER A 90 0.89 -6.12 -12.60
C SER A 90 0.76 -5.25 -11.37
N GLY A 91 1.06 -5.85 -10.26
CA GLY A 91 1.04 -5.13 -9.00
C GLY A 91 1.05 -6.11 -7.87
N VAL A 92 1.43 -5.62 -6.71
CA VAL A 92 1.52 -6.48 -5.54
C VAL A 92 1.28 -5.65 -4.31
N MET A 93 0.72 -6.27 -3.30
CA MET A 93 0.54 -5.66 -2.00
C MET A 93 1.21 -6.54 -0.96
N PHE A 94 2.05 -5.92 -0.16
CA PHE A 94 2.68 -6.57 0.98
C PHE A 94 2.03 -6.07 2.24
N VAL A 95 1.88 -6.96 3.21
CA VAL A 95 1.33 -6.61 4.51
C VAL A 95 2.29 -7.13 5.56
N SER A 96 2.62 -6.28 6.51
CA SER A 96 3.46 -6.72 7.62
C SER A 96 2.92 -6.13 8.91
N ASP A 97 3.26 -6.78 10.00
CA ASP A 97 2.92 -6.30 11.32
C ASP A 97 3.95 -5.27 11.72
N VAL A 98 3.45 -4.16 12.25
CA VAL A 98 4.34 -3.12 12.76
C VAL A 98 3.77 -2.63 14.07
N ALA A 99 4.59 -1.93 14.81
CA ALA A 99 4.15 -1.27 16.02
C ALA A 99 4.51 0.20 15.88
N VAL A 100 3.54 1.06 16.17
CA VAL A 100 3.74 2.48 15.97
C VAL A 100 3.72 3.19 17.29
N SER A 101 4.43 4.30 17.37
CA SER A 101 4.55 5.05 18.60
C SER A 101 3.39 6.03 18.78
N ARG A 102 2.68 6.37 17.72
CA ARG A 102 1.60 7.36 17.79
C ARG A 102 0.38 6.82 17.10
N GLN A 103 -0.37 6.02 17.84
CA GLN A 103 -1.54 5.36 17.29
C GLN A 103 -2.53 6.33 16.72
N GLU A 104 -2.65 7.50 17.31
CA GLU A 104 -3.66 8.47 16.88
C GLU A 104 -3.41 8.96 15.46
N TYR A 105 -2.20 8.80 14.94
CA TYR A 105 -1.93 9.21 13.58
C TYR A 105 -2.49 8.23 12.57
N PHE A 106 -2.82 7.01 12.99
CA PHE A 106 -3.18 5.94 12.07
C PHE A 106 -4.55 5.37 12.33
N GLY A 107 -5.28 5.95 13.28
CA GLY A 107 -6.57 5.42 13.65
C GLY A 107 -6.45 4.37 14.70
N LYS A 108 -7.56 4.08 15.34
CA LYS A 108 -7.55 3.12 16.42
C LYS A 108 -7.74 1.73 15.88
N GLN A 109 -7.13 0.79 16.58
CA GLN A 109 -7.09 -0.58 16.11
C GLN A 109 -8.44 -1.25 16.16
N THR A 110 -9.21 -1.07 17.18
CA THR A 110 -10.42 -1.82 17.32
C THR A 110 -11.60 -1.00 16.92
N ALA A 111 -12.63 -1.69 16.54
CA ALA A 111 -13.83 -1.02 16.14
C ALA A 111 -14.45 -0.20 17.26
N GLY A 112 -14.26 -0.62 18.45
CA GLY A 112 -14.83 0.11 19.55
C GLY A 112 -14.00 1.27 20.02
N SER A 113 -12.91 1.47 19.41
CA SER A 113 -11.98 2.49 19.89
C SER A 113 -12.27 3.82 19.29
#